data_15dde631df95337add4b9bb6afd2de35
#
_entry.id   15dde631df95337add4b9bb6afd2de35
#
_cell.length_a   1.000
_cell.length_b   1.000
_cell.length_c   1.000
_cell.angle_alpha   90.00
_cell.angle_beta   90.00
_cell.angle_gamma   90.00
#
_symmetry.space_group_name_H-M   'P 1'
#
loop_
_entity.id
_entity.type
_entity.pdbx_description
1 polymer ?
#
loop_
_entity_poly.entity_id
_entity_poly.type
_entity_poly.pdbx_seq_one_letter_code
_entity_poly.pdbx_strand_id
1 'polypeptide(L)'
;MQYLILREDDIYLFLNNGVIKELSLGMDKHQIINLFERPNNYEPQRKFKKEIMGYGGLNIYLLDGLVKYFSMSALNNETSNINFEGISKDCILRYADAHNLSIKKLFEFDDVEYFQMDNIKLGFLEDALIYISVGM
;
A
#
# COMPACT_ATOMS: atom_id res chain seq x y z
N MET A 1 11.52 9.58 10.70
CA MET A 1 10.59 8.88 9.83
C MET A 1 11.05 7.45 9.64
N GLN A 2 10.15 6.50 9.81
CA GLN A 2 10.47 5.07 9.74
C GLN A 2 10.60 4.61 8.29
N TYR A 3 11.67 3.87 7.99
CA TYR A 3 11.86 3.27 6.68
C TYR A 3 11.22 1.89 6.63
N LEU A 4 10.47 1.63 5.57
CA LEU A 4 9.82 0.33 5.36
C LEU A 4 10.44 -0.35 4.15
N ILE A 5 11.06 -1.50 4.41
CA ILE A 5 11.62 -2.35 3.35
C ILE A 5 10.63 -3.47 3.12
N LEU A 6 10.09 -3.52 1.90
CA LEU A 6 9.11 -4.52 1.52
C LEU A 6 9.78 -5.56 0.63
N ARG A 7 9.63 -6.83 1.00
CA ARG A 7 10.19 -7.96 0.28
C ARG A 7 9.07 -8.73 -0.43
N GLU A 8 9.45 -9.67 -1.27
CA GLU A 8 8.48 -10.47 -2.00
C GLU A 8 7.46 -11.15 -1.06
N ASP A 9 7.94 -11.72 0.06
CA ASP A 9 7.06 -12.37 1.03
C ASP A 9 6.02 -11.41 1.61
N ASP A 10 6.40 -10.15 1.85
CA ASP A 10 5.46 -9.13 2.33
C ASP A 10 4.34 -8.89 1.31
N ILE A 11 4.70 -8.83 0.04
CA ILE A 11 3.73 -8.61 -1.04
C ILE A 11 2.83 -9.84 -1.23
N TYR A 12 3.39 -11.04 -1.15
CA TYR A 12 2.60 -12.27 -1.26
C TYR A 12 1.58 -12.37 -0.12
N LEU A 13 1.98 -12.04 1.10
CA LEU A 13 1.04 -11.98 2.23
C LEU A 13 -0.04 -10.93 1.99
N PHE A 14 0.33 -9.77 1.46
CA PHE A 14 -0.59 -8.70 1.14
C PHE A 14 -1.63 -9.15 0.09
N LEU A 15 -1.18 -9.83 -0.96
CA LEU A 15 -2.09 -10.33 -2.00
C LEU A 15 -3.07 -11.37 -1.46
N ASN A 16 -2.64 -12.19 -0.53
CA ASN A 16 -3.49 -13.25 0.03
C ASN A 16 -4.43 -12.76 1.12
N ASN A 17 -3.99 -11.83 1.97
CA ASN A 17 -4.71 -11.47 3.18
C ASN A 17 -4.99 -9.98 3.34
N GLY A 18 -4.47 -9.12 2.46
CA GLY A 18 -4.61 -7.67 2.60
C GLY A 18 -3.82 -7.09 3.77
N VAL A 19 -2.85 -7.83 4.30
CA VAL A 19 -2.03 -7.41 5.45
C VAL A 19 -0.61 -7.17 5.00
N ILE A 20 -0.03 -6.03 5.41
CA ILE A 20 1.37 -5.74 5.11
C ILE A 20 2.00 -5.03 6.31
N LYS A 21 3.15 -5.56 6.80
CA LYS A 21 3.82 -5.01 7.99
C LYS A 21 2.83 -4.85 9.16
N GLU A 22 1.98 -5.85 9.36
CA GLU A 22 0.93 -5.91 10.37
C GLU A 22 -0.22 -4.90 10.16
N LEU A 23 -0.15 -4.06 9.13
CA LEU A 23 -1.20 -3.10 8.80
C LEU A 23 -2.30 -3.79 8.01
N SER A 24 -3.56 -3.56 8.40
CA SER A 24 -4.72 -4.08 7.70
C SER A 24 -5.91 -3.13 7.82
N LEU A 25 -6.89 -3.30 6.94
CA LEU A 25 -8.15 -2.55 7.02
C LEU A 25 -8.86 -2.88 8.33
N GLY A 26 -9.58 -1.91 8.88
CA GLY A 26 -10.36 -2.09 10.11
C GLY A 26 -9.60 -1.81 11.39
N MET A 27 -8.30 -1.53 11.33
CA MET A 27 -7.52 -1.13 12.51
C MET A 27 -7.92 0.27 12.95
N ASP A 28 -7.79 0.54 14.25
CA ASP A 28 -8.05 1.88 14.79
C ASP A 28 -6.75 2.71 14.88
N LYS A 29 -6.92 3.98 15.23
CA LYS A 29 -5.81 4.93 15.32
C LYS A 29 -4.73 4.48 16.31
N HIS A 30 -5.12 3.92 17.46
CA HIS A 30 -4.16 3.47 18.47
C HIS A 30 -3.29 2.34 17.95
N GLN A 31 -3.88 1.40 17.22
CA GLN A 31 -3.16 0.31 16.60
C GLN A 31 -2.16 0.81 15.56
N ILE A 32 -2.55 1.82 14.77
CA ILE A 32 -1.66 2.43 13.77
C ILE A 32 -0.48 3.13 14.47
N ILE A 33 -0.74 3.90 15.51
CA ILE A 33 0.32 4.60 16.26
C ILE A 33 1.28 3.60 16.92
N ASN A 34 0.76 2.46 17.39
CA ASN A 34 1.60 1.40 17.95
C ASN A 34 2.53 0.78 16.91
N LEU A 35 2.10 0.69 15.64
CA LEU A 35 2.92 0.13 14.55
C LEU A 35 3.94 1.13 14.01
N PHE A 36 3.52 2.37 13.80
CA PHE A 36 4.29 3.36 13.02
C PHE A 36 4.63 4.63 13.78
N GLU A 37 4.31 4.70 15.07
CA GLU A 37 4.48 5.89 15.91
C GLU A 37 3.54 7.01 15.44
N ARG A 38 3.86 8.26 15.74
CA ARG A 38 3.03 9.40 15.34
C ARG A 38 3.27 9.73 13.87
N PRO A 39 2.22 10.07 13.13
CA PRO A 39 2.38 10.42 11.72
C PRO A 39 3.16 11.72 11.54
N ASN A 40 3.85 11.82 10.40
CA ASN A 40 4.54 13.04 9.98
C ASN A 40 3.53 14.09 9.55
N ASN A 41 2.41 13.66 9.01
CA ASN A 41 1.33 14.52 8.56
C ASN A 41 0.01 13.94 9.03
N TYR A 42 -0.84 14.76 9.64
CA TYR A 42 -2.15 14.35 10.15
C TYR A 42 -3.19 15.36 9.74
N GLU A 43 -4.19 14.92 9.00
CA GLU A 43 -5.27 15.78 8.53
C GLU A 43 -6.62 15.24 9.01
N PRO A 44 -7.18 15.79 10.10
CA PRO A 44 -8.53 15.43 10.53
C PRO A 44 -9.57 16.18 9.68
N GLN A 45 -10.57 15.46 9.21
CA GLN A 45 -11.70 16.05 8.49
C GLN A 45 -12.97 15.83 9.31
N ARG A 46 -13.19 16.67 10.31
CA ARG A 46 -14.26 16.52 11.31
C ARG A 46 -15.66 16.38 10.70
N LYS A 47 -15.94 17.12 9.63
CA LYS A 47 -17.25 17.15 9.00
C LYS A 47 -17.66 15.79 8.45
N PHE A 48 -16.71 14.99 7.96
CA PHE A 48 -16.98 13.71 7.33
C PHE A 48 -16.45 12.52 8.17
N LYS A 49 -15.99 12.79 9.39
CA LYS A 49 -15.35 11.80 10.26
C LYS A 49 -14.21 11.04 9.56
N LYS A 50 -13.50 11.74 8.68
CA LYS A 50 -12.35 11.22 7.96
C LYS A 50 -11.07 11.74 8.56
N GLU A 51 -10.04 10.89 8.58
CA GLU A 51 -8.72 11.28 9.04
C GLU A 51 -7.69 10.71 8.08
N ILE A 52 -6.62 11.46 7.82
CA ILE A 52 -5.50 11.00 7.01
C ILE A 52 -4.25 11.04 7.88
N MET A 53 -3.59 9.89 7.99
CA MET A 53 -2.33 9.77 8.71
C MET A 53 -1.22 9.49 7.71
N GLY A 54 -0.27 10.41 7.58
CA GLY A 54 0.81 10.32 6.61
C GLY A 54 2.13 9.95 7.26
N TYR A 55 2.82 8.97 6.68
CA TYR A 55 4.14 8.48 7.10
C TYR A 55 5.07 8.43 5.89
N GLY A 56 5.30 9.59 5.26
CA GLY A 56 6.07 9.65 4.02
C GLY A 56 5.33 8.99 2.87
N GLY A 57 5.86 7.91 2.31
CA GLY A 57 5.21 7.16 1.24
C GLY A 57 4.03 6.29 1.67
N LEU A 58 3.82 6.14 2.98
CA LEU A 58 2.67 5.42 3.52
C LEU A 58 1.59 6.43 3.90
N ASN A 59 0.39 6.27 3.34
CA ASN A 59 -0.77 7.10 3.66
C ASN A 59 -1.91 6.21 4.11
N ILE A 60 -2.50 6.56 5.25
CA ILE A 60 -3.57 5.77 5.87
C ILE A 60 -4.81 6.64 6.01
N TYR A 61 -5.93 6.17 5.50
CA TYR A 61 -7.20 6.89 5.52
C TYR A 61 -8.18 6.18 6.45
N LEU A 62 -8.66 6.91 7.46
CA LEU A 62 -9.62 6.38 8.42
C LEU A 62 -10.98 7.02 8.19
N LEU A 63 -12.03 6.23 8.38
CA LEU A 63 -13.41 6.68 8.39
C LEU A 63 -14.06 6.16 9.66
N ASP A 64 -14.66 7.05 10.45
CA ASP A 64 -15.23 6.70 11.75
C ASP A 64 -14.22 6.00 12.67
N GLY A 65 -12.95 6.42 12.60
CA GLY A 65 -11.89 5.91 13.45
C GLY A 65 -11.26 4.59 13.01
N LEU A 66 -11.70 4.03 11.88
CA LEU A 66 -11.18 2.75 11.38
C LEU A 66 -10.54 2.91 10.00
N VAL A 67 -9.47 2.19 9.76
CA VAL A 67 -8.76 2.21 8.47
C VAL A 67 -9.67 1.65 7.38
N LYS A 68 -9.93 2.45 6.34
CA LYS A 68 -10.72 2.05 5.16
C LYS A 68 -9.89 1.95 3.89
N TYR A 69 -8.70 2.55 3.90
CA TYR A 69 -7.81 2.56 2.74
C TYR A 69 -6.41 2.88 3.21
N PHE A 70 -5.42 2.25 2.62
CA PHE A 70 -4.04 2.71 2.76
C PHE A 70 -3.25 2.43 1.48
N SER A 71 -2.18 3.21 1.29
CA SER A 71 -1.29 3.04 0.16
C SER A 71 0.16 3.20 0.58
N MET A 72 1.03 2.49 -0.11
CA MET A 72 2.48 2.63 0.03
C MET A 72 3.05 2.93 -1.35
N SER A 73 3.84 3.99 -1.46
CA SER A 73 4.37 4.45 -2.74
C SER A 73 5.84 4.80 -2.65
N ALA A 74 6.60 4.37 -3.63
CA ALA A 74 8.00 4.73 -3.84
C ALA A 74 8.18 5.64 -5.05
N LEU A 75 7.11 6.30 -5.52
CA LEU A 75 7.15 7.15 -6.72
C LEU A 75 8.10 8.34 -6.58
N ASN A 76 8.32 8.84 -5.35
CA ASN A 76 9.27 9.91 -5.09
C ASN A 76 10.49 9.34 -4.36
N ASN A 77 11.36 8.64 -5.08
CA ASN A 77 12.50 7.92 -4.52
C ASN A 77 13.39 8.76 -3.60
N GLU A 78 13.53 10.06 -3.87
CA GLU A 78 14.39 10.94 -3.07
C GLU A 78 13.83 11.24 -1.69
N THR A 79 12.51 11.18 -1.54
CA THR A 79 11.82 11.51 -0.30
C THR A 79 11.03 10.36 0.31
N SER A 80 10.86 9.26 -0.43
CA SER A 80 10.08 8.13 0.03
C SER A 80 10.87 7.26 1.00
N ASN A 81 10.20 6.89 2.08
CA ASN A 81 10.70 5.92 3.05
C ASN A 81 10.26 4.49 2.74
N ILE A 82 9.66 4.25 1.57
CA ILE A 82 9.19 2.94 1.14
C ILE A 82 10.17 2.38 0.11
N ASN A 83 10.65 1.16 0.35
CA ASN A 83 11.56 0.46 -0.56
C ASN A 83 11.00 -0.93 -0.87
N PHE A 84 10.67 -1.18 -2.13
CA PHE A 84 10.15 -2.46 -2.60
C PHE A 84 11.24 -3.44 -3.03
N GLU A 85 12.50 -3.17 -2.74
CA GLU A 85 13.66 -4.04 -3.02
C GLU A 85 13.69 -4.64 -4.43
N GLY A 86 13.28 -3.88 -5.43
CA GLY A 86 13.33 -4.33 -6.82
C GLY A 86 12.39 -5.49 -7.16
N ILE A 87 11.30 -5.63 -6.43
CA ILE A 87 10.29 -6.65 -6.71
C ILE A 87 9.76 -6.44 -8.14
N SER A 88 9.87 -7.46 -8.99
CA SER A 88 9.51 -7.34 -10.39
C SER A 88 8.04 -7.68 -10.65
N LYS A 89 7.49 -7.06 -11.70
CA LYS A 89 6.14 -7.37 -12.18
C LYS A 89 6.01 -8.85 -12.51
N ASP A 90 7.02 -9.42 -13.17
CA ASP A 90 7.01 -10.81 -13.58
C ASP A 90 6.89 -11.78 -12.38
N CYS A 91 7.63 -11.51 -11.30
CA CYS A 91 7.53 -12.31 -10.07
C CYS A 91 6.12 -12.28 -9.49
N ILE A 92 5.52 -11.09 -9.42
CA ILE A 92 4.18 -10.92 -8.86
C ILE A 92 3.13 -11.62 -9.71
N LEU A 93 3.19 -11.45 -11.03
CA LEU A 93 2.21 -12.08 -11.93
C LEU A 93 2.34 -13.61 -11.95
N ARG A 94 3.56 -14.11 -11.87
CA ARG A 94 3.78 -15.58 -11.77
C ARG A 94 3.27 -16.14 -10.45
N TYR A 95 3.49 -15.43 -9.35
CA TYR A 95 2.95 -15.84 -8.05
C TYR A 95 1.42 -15.89 -8.09
N ALA A 96 0.79 -14.84 -8.64
CA ALA A 96 -0.65 -14.75 -8.75
C ALA A 96 -1.22 -15.91 -9.57
N ASP A 97 -0.60 -16.21 -10.70
CA ASP A 97 -1.01 -17.31 -11.58
C ASP A 97 -0.91 -18.65 -10.87
N ALA A 98 0.21 -18.90 -10.17
CA ALA A 98 0.43 -20.14 -9.44
C ALA A 98 -0.55 -20.35 -8.28
N HIS A 99 -1.12 -19.27 -7.74
CA HIS A 99 -2.04 -19.33 -6.59
C HIS A 99 -3.48 -19.00 -6.97
N ASN A 100 -3.80 -19.00 -8.26
CA ASN A 100 -5.14 -18.74 -8.79
C ASN A 100 -5.69 -17.37 -8.36
N LEU A 101 -4.83 -16.37 -8.23
CA LEU A 101 -5.22 -14.99 -7.95
C LEU A 101 -5.40 -14.26 -9.28
N SER A 102 -6.54 -13.62 -9.45
CA SER A 102 -6.86 -12.93 -10.72
C SER A 102 -6.45 -11.47 -10.66
N ILE A 103 -5.25 -11.17 -11.17
CA ILE A 103 -4.74 -9.79 -11.28
C ILE A 103 -4.88 -9.35 -12.73
N LYS A 104 -5.53 -8.20 -12.95
CA LYS A 104 -5.77 -7.66 -14.29
C LYS A 104 -5.23 -6.26 -14.43
N LYS A 105 -4.67 -5.95 -15.60
CA LYS A 105 -4.23 -4.60 -15.92
C LYS A 105 -5.44 -3.69 -16.05
N LEU A 106 -5.40 -2.54 -15.34
CA LEU A 106 -6.45 -1.52 -15.38
C LEU A 106 -6.15 -0.47 -16.44
N PHE A 107 -5.00 0.19 -16.31
CA PHE A 107 -4.59 1.28 -17.18
C PHE A 107 -3.12 1.58 -16.97
N GLU A 108 -2.60 2.47 -17.79
CA GLU A 108 -1.24 2.98 -17.71
C GLU A 108 -1.31 4.50 -17.66
N PHE A 109 -0.55 5.09 -16.75
CA PHE A 109 -0.52 6.54 -16.55
C PHE A 109 0.89 6.94 -16.10
N ASP A 110 1.48 7.94 -16.77
CA ASP A 110 2.85 8.43 -16.51
C ASP A 110 3.88 7.29 -16.45
N ASP A 111 3.79 6.37 -17.41
CA ASP A 111 4.67 5.21 -17.56
C ASP A 111 4.50 4.16 -16.43
N VAL A 112 3.53 4.33 -15.55
CA VAL A 112 3.20 3.36 -14.51
C VAL A 112 2.06 2.49 -14.99
N GLU A 113 2.27 1.17 -14.95
CA GLU A 113 1.22 0.20 -15.24
C GLU A 113 0.48 -0.15 -13.94
N TYR A 114 -0.82 0.05 -13.91
CA TYR A 114 -1.65 -0.27 -12.74
C TYR A 114 -2.43 -1.54 -12.97
N PHE A 115 -2.34 -2.45 -11.99
CA PHE A 115 -3.07 -3.72 -11.99
C PHE A 115 -3.99 -3.75 -10.78
N GLN A 116 -5.05 -4.55 -10.85
CA GLN A 116 -6.01 -4.68 -9.76
C GLN A 116 -6.42 -6.14 -9.54
N MET A 117 -6.58 -6.47 -8.26
CA MET A 117 -7.19 -7.71 -7.81
C MET A 117 -8.10 -7.35 -6.63
N ASP A 118 -9.43 -7.50 -6.80
CA ASP A 118 -10.41 -7.07 -5.82
C ASP A 118 -10.21 -5.59 -5.43
N ASN A 119 -9.96 -5.31 -4.15
CA ASN A 119 -9.70 -3.95 -3.66
C ASN A 119 -8.21 -3.62 -3.51
N ILE A 120 -7.35 -4.46 -4.09
CA ILE A 120 -5.89 -4.26 -4.08
C ILE A 120 -5.46 -3.73 -5.44
N LYS A 121 -4.61 -2.68 -5.41
CA LYS A 121 -3.96 -2.14 -6.62
C LYS A 121 -2.45 -2.25 -6.49
N LEU A 122 -1.82 -2.52 -7.62
CA LEU A 122 -0.36 -2.58 -7.74
C LEU A 122 0.05 -1.67 -8.89
N GLY A 123 1.15 -0.93 -8.71
CA GLY A 123 1.72 -0.10 -9.75
C GLY A 123 3.15 -0.50 -10.05
N PHE A 124 3.49 -0.63 -11.33
CA PHE A 124 4.82 -1.01 -11.79
C PHE A 124 5.38 0.06 -12.72
N LEU A 125 6.60 0.50 -12.44
CA LEU A 125 7.36 1.40 -13.30
C LEU A 125 8.56 0.63 -13.82
N GLU A 126 8.71 0.55 -15.16
CA GLU A 126 9.79 -0.21 -15.78
C GLU A 126 9.92 -1.62 -15.19
N ASP A 127 8.77 -2.29 -15.06
CA ASP A 127 8.64 -3.65 -14.54
C ASP A 127 8.99 -3.83 -13.04
N ALA A 128 9.23 -2.73 -12.31
CA ALA A 128 9.49 -2.77 -10.87
C ALA A 128 8.28 -2.28 -10.09
N LEU A 129 7.94 -2.99 -9.03
CA LEU A 129 6.84 -2.59 -8.14
C LEU A 129 7.21 -1.28 -7.42
N ILE A 130 6.34 -0.28 -7.50
CA ILE A 130 6.55 1.02 -6.85
C ILE A 130 5.35 1.50 -6.05
N TYR A 131 4.22 0.80 -6.14
CA TYR A 131 2.98 1.25 -5.50
C TYR A 131 2.09 0.06 -5.16
N ILE A 132 1.53 0.09 -3.96
CA ILE A 132 0.46 -0.82 -3.56
C ILE A 132 -0.61 -0.03 -2.82
N SER A 133 -1.85 -0.48 -2.93
CA SER A 133 -2.95 0.05 -2.12
C SER A 133 -3.99 -1.02 -1.87
N VAL A 134 -4.78 -0.81 -0.82
CA VAL A 134 -5.93 -1.67 -0.50
C VAL A 134 -7.04 -0.80 0.08
N GLY A 135 -8.28 -1.16 -0.26
CA GLY A 135 -9.46 -0.45 0.19
C GLY A 135 -10.23 0.16 -0.96
N MET A 136 -11.11 1.09 -0.62
CA MET A 136 -12.03 1.69 -1.60
C MET A 136 -11.34 2.39 -2.74
#